data_9d05123294c3a4146b7c7331847d51b6
#
_entry.id   9d05123294c3a4146b7c7331847d51b6
#
_cell.length_a   1.000
_cell.length_b   1.000
_cell.length_c   1.000
_cell.angle_alpha   90.00
_cell.angle_beta   90.00
_cell.angle_gamma   90.00
#
_symmetry.space_group_name_H-M   'P 1'
#
loop_
_entity.id
_entity.type
_entity.pdbx_description
1 polymer ?
#
loop_
_entity_poly.entity_id
_entity_poly.type
_entity_poly.pdbx_seq_one_letter_code
_entity_poly.pdbx_strand_id
1 'polypeptide(L)'
;MRRLFLVLSLLLLGAVPAAAAIATSAEHGLIMDAETGQVLWAKDAFTPMPPASMSKLMTLELLFQRLKDKRFKLTDTFPVSERAWRTQGSKMFVVLNDHMPIEMLIRGIIVDSGNDACVVVAEGVGGTVEGFVDLMNARAKQLHLDQSHFVNPDGLPDPPGQLMSAKDLATLARHLIVDYPQYYHYFSEPDFTWHGITQHNRDTVLNKLTGADGLKTGHTDAAGYGITTSAKQGDHRLILVLNGLRYPDLDKSSSARQDWVAGQRRGDEAARVLGLAFHEFRHYELFKPGDVVGQAEVWGGSENSVPLTVKDATGLTLQVDSRANMKVVVNYDGPVKAPVVQGQRIGTLHVTAPDFPGMDVPLVATHAVSETGFFGRMMLGVQALLSGKK
;
A
#
# COMPACT_ATOMS: atom_id res chain seq x y z
N MET A 1 -61.22 -41.99 8.72
CA MET A 1 -60.06 -42.07 7.78
C MET A 1 -59.43 -40.68 7.75
N ARG A 2 -58.32 -40.48 8.49
CA ARG A 2 -57.55 -39.20 8.52
C ARG A 2 -56.43 -39.32 7.48
N ARG A 3 -56.45 -38.48 6.44
CA ARG A 3 -55.37 -38.39 5.46
C ARG A 3 -54.28 -37.44 5.98
N LEU A 4 -53.10 -38.02 6.23
CA LEU A 4 -51.87 -37.29 6.61
C LEU A 4 -51.23 -36.80 5.33
N PHE A 5 -51.17 -35.48 5.13
CA PHE A 5 -50.38 -34.87 4.06
C PHE A 5 -48.97 -34.58 4.62
N LEU A 6 -47.99 -35.33 4.10
CA LEU A 6 -46.56 -35.12 4.33
C LEU A 6 -46.08 -34.02 3.36
N VAL A 7 -45.83 -32.82 3.87
CA VAL A 7 -45.19 -31.74 3.09
C VAL A 7 -43.68 -31.93 3.20
N LEU A 8 -43.08 -32.42 2.12
CA LEU A 8 -41.64 -32.58 1.99
C LEU A 8 -41.06 -31.21 1.58
N SER A 9 -40.57 -30.41 2.56
CA SER A 9 -39.85 -29.16 2.29
C SER A 9 -38.45 -29.49 1.79
N LEU A 10 -38.23 -29.36 0.48
CA LEU A 10 -36.91 -29.44 -0.15
C LEU A 10 -36.15 -28.16 0.17
N LEU A 11 -35.26 -28.20 1.18
CA LEU A 11 -34.27 -27.15 1.43
C LEU A 11 -33.24 -27.19 0.30
N LEU A 12 -33.43 -26.34 -0.69
CA LEU A 12 -32.37 -25.99 -1.66
C LEU A 12 -31.28 -25.19 -0.87
N LEU A 13 -30.28 -25.90 -0.36
CA LEU A 13 -29.01 -25.30 0.03
C LEU A 13 -28.38 -24.75 -1.26
N GLY A 14 -28.62 -23.48 -1.54
CA GLY A 14 -27.84 -22.75 -2.54
C GLY A 14 -26.39 -22.81 -2.10
N ALA A 15 -25.53 -23.53 -2.85
CA ALA A 15 -24.10 -23.43 -2.71
C ALA A 15 -23.72 -21.96 -3.01
N VAL A 16 -23.40 -21.19 -1.99
CA VAL A 16 -22.72 -19.92 -2.16
C VAL A 16 -21.40 -20.27 -2.83
N PRO A 17 -21.09 -19.75 -4.03
CA PRO A 17 -19.78 -19.97 -4.62
C PRO A 17 -18.75 -19.44 -3.63
N ALA A 18 -17.94 -20.32 -3.07
CA ALA A 18 -16.78 -19.89 -2.30
C ALA A 18 -15.92 -19.08 -3.26
N ALA A 19 -15.75 -17.79 -3.01
CA ALA A 19 -14.78 -16.98 -3.71
C ALA A 19 -13.47 -17.77 -3.75
N ALA A 20 -12.88 -17.95 -4.93
CA ALA A 20 -11.68 -18.77 -5.07
C ALA A 20 -10.58 -18.13 -4.23
N ALA A 21 -10.31 -18.70 -3.07
CA ALA A 21 -9.32 -18.17 -2.15
C ALA A 21 -7.99 -18.05 -2.89
N ILE A 22 -7.38 -16.87 -2.90
CA ILE A 22 -6.06 -16.65 -3.48
C ILE A 22 -5.08 -17.58 -2.76
N ALA A 23 -4.71 -18.66 -3.44
CA ALA A 23 -3.79 -19.67 -2.93
C ALA A 23 -2.38 -19.40 -3.46
N THR A 24 -1.38 -19.50 -2.59
CA THR A 24 0.04 -19.37 -2.92
C THR A 24 0.89 -20.26 -2.03
N SER A 25 2.03 -20.74 -2.56
CA SER A 25 3.04 -21.46 -1.78
C SER A 25 3.94 -20.54 -0.96
N ALA A 26 3.86 -19.22 -1.12
CA ALA A 26 4.58 -18.28 -0.27
C ALA A 26 4.21 -18.47 1.20
N GLU A 27 5.20 -18.39 2.09
CA GLU A 27 4.98 -18.44 3.54
C GLU A 27 4.24 -17.20 4.02
N HIS A 28 4.61 -16.02 3.50
CA HIS A 28 4.02 -14.73 3.81
C HIS A 28 3.50 -14.06 2.53
N GLY A 29 2.35 -13.41 2.62
CA GLY A 29 1.81 -12.68 1.48
C GLY A 29 0.78 -11.62 1.87
N LEU A 30 0.69 -10.56 1.05
CA LEU A 30 -0.29 -9.50 1.22
C LEU A 30 -0.61 -8.84 -0.11
N ILE A 31 -1.89 -8.54 -0.34
CA ILE A 31 -2.36 -7.66 -1.41
C ILE A 31 -2.95 -6.41 -0.79
N MET A 32 -2.51 -5.25 -1.27
CA MET A 32 -2.97 -3.93 -0.83
C MET A 32 -3.47 -3.12 -2.03
N ASP A 33 -4.59 -2.46 -1.85
CA ASP A 33 -5.03 -1.39 -2.74
C ASP A 33 -4.13 -0.16 -2.52
N ALA A 34 -3.48 0.34 -3.57
CA ALA A 34 -2.52 1.42 -3.45
C ALA A 34 -3.18 2.78 -3.22
N GLU A 35 -4.39 3.01 -3.72
CA GLU A 35 -5.14 4.26 -3.55
C GLU A 35 -5.58 4.42 -2.10
N THR A 36 -6.21 3.40 -1.54
CA THR A 36 -6.82 3.46 -0.20
C THR A 36 -5.89 3.00 0.92
N GLY A 37 -4.88 2.16 0.61
CA GLY A 37 -4.07 1.46 1.61
C GLY A 37 -4.79 0.26 2.25
N GLN A 38 -5.96 -0.12 1.75
CA GLN A 38 -6.75 -1.24 2.24
C GLN A 38 -6.03 -2.57 1.96
N VAL A 39 -5.94 -3.43 2.98
CA VAL A 39 -5.48 -4.82 2.81
C VAL A 39 -6.64 -5.64 2.26
N LEU A 40 -6.46 -6.21 1.08
CA LEU A 40 -7.49 -6.99 0.37
C LEU A 40 -7.35 -8.48 0.63
N TRP A 41 -6.13 -8.95 0.82
CA TRP A 41 -5.80 -10.33 1.13
C TRP A 41 -4.52 -10.39 1.96
N ALA A 42 -4.46 -11.32 2.91
CA ALA A 42 -3.32 -11.52 3.78
C ALA A 42 -3.11 -13.00 4.10
N LYS A 43 -1.86 -13.43 4.08
CA LYS A 43 -1.39 -14.75 4.55
C LYS A 43 -0.16 -14.53 5.42
N ASP A 44 -0.29 -14.73 6.72
CA ASP A 44 0.78 -14.49 7.71
C ASP A 44 1.54 -13.17 7.45
N ALA A 45 0.77 -12.10 7.18
CA ALA A 45 1.29 -10.86 6.62
C ALA A 45 1.89 -9.90 7.66
N PHE A 46 1.65 -10.17 8.95
CA PHE A 46 2.06 -9.29 10.05
C PHE A 46 3.23 -9.85 10.86
N THR A 47 3.66 -11.06 10.58
CA THR A 47 4.80 -11.70 11.24
C THR A 47 6.11 -11.13 10.68
N PRO A 48 7.06 -10.71 11.55
CA PRO A 48 8.39 -10.32 11.12
C PRO A 48 9.13 -11.47 10.45
N MET A 49 9.72 -11.21 9.30
CA MET A 49 10.46 -12.18 8.49
C MET A 49 11.72 -11.54 7.91
N PRO A 50 12.75 -12.30 7.54
CA PRO A 50 13.89 -11.79 6.79
C PRO A 50 13.42 -11.28 5.41
N PRO A 51 13.60 -9.98 5.09
CA PRO A 51 13.11 -9.40 3.82
C PRO A 51 14.08 -9.61 2.66
N ALA A 52 15.31 -10.03 2.92
CA ALA A 52 16.42 -10.01 1.97
C ALA A 52 16.50 -8.62 1.27
N SER A 53 16.84 -8.58 -0.01
CA SER A 53 16.98 -7.31 -0.77
C SER A 53 15.70 -6.51 -0.97
N MET A 54 14.53 -6.97 -0.50
CA MET A 54 13.33 -6.13 -0.49
C MET A 54 13.47 -4.96 0.51
N SER A 55 14.32 -5.09 1.55
CA SER A 55 14.63 -4.00 2.48
C SER A 55 15.30 -2.78 1.82
N LYS A 56 15.88 -2.93 0.63
CA LYS A 56 16.45 -1.82 -0.16
C LYS A 56 15.43 -0.76 -0.53
N LEU A 57 14.13 -1.08 -0.46
CA LEU A 57 13.07 -0.09 -0.58
C LEU A 57 13.18 1.01 0.50
N MET A 58 13.67 0.69 1.72
CA MET A 58 13.92 1.71 2.76
C MET A 58 15.18 2.55 2.43
N THR A 59 16.19 1.95 1.84
CA THR A 59 17.38 2.69 1.37
C THR A 59 17.00 3.72 0.29
N LEU A 60 16.16 3.30 -0.66
CA LEU A 60 15.63 4.20 -1.69
C LEU A 60 14.68 5.25 -1.10
N GLU A 61 13.87 4.89 -0.11
CA GLU A 61 12.97 5.83 0.57
C GLU A 61 13.75 7.00 1.17
N LEU A 62 14.79 6.72 1.95
CA LEU A 62 15.61 7.75 2.55
C LEU A 62 16.34 8.62 1.52
N LEU A 63 16.82 8.02 0.42
CA LEU A 63 17.44 8.76 -0.66
C LEU A 63 16.42 9.65 -1.39
N PHE A 64 15.23 9.12 -1.73
CA PHE A 64 14.16 9.89 -2.38
C PHE A 64 13.64 11.02 -1.49
N GLN A 65 13.56 10.80 -0.17
CA GLN A 65 13.25 11.87 0.78
C GLN A 65 14.25 13.01 0.68
N ARG A 66 15.56 12.72 0.66
CA ARG A 66 16.61 13.75 0.55
C ARG A 66 16.57 14.49 -0.80
N LEU A 67 16.24 13.79 -1.87
CA LEU A 67 16.06 14.40 -3.20
C LEU A 67 14.80 15.30 -3.22
N LYS A 68 13.67 14.84 -2.65
CA LYS A 68 12.42 15.61 -2.54
C LYS A 68 12.64 16.89 -1.70
N ASP A 69 13.39 16.79 -0.62
CA ASP A 69 13.75 17.90 0.27
C ASP A 69 14.83 18.82 -0.33
N LYS A 70 15.28 18.53 -1.57
CA LYS A 70 16.31 19.29 -2.31
C LYS A 70 17.67 19.37 -1.57
N ARG A 71 17.95 18.39 -0.70
CA ARG A 71 19.25 18.25 -0.04
C ARG A 71 20.30 17.71 -0.98
N PHE A 72 19.87 16.94 -1.96
CA PHE A 72 20.66 16.41 -3.07
C PHE A 72 19.93 16.60 -4.39
N LYS A 73 20.68 16.48 -5.49
CA LYS A 73 20.20 16.41 -6.88
C LYS A 73 20.60 15.04 -7.46
N LEU A 74 19.90 14.58 -8.46
CA LEU A 74 20.24 13.33 -9.17
C LEU A 74 21.66 13.33 -9.76
N THR A 75 22.18 14.53 -10.11
CA THR A 75 23.52 14.73 -10.66
C THR A 75 24.62 14.82 -9.61
N ASP A 76 24.29 14.98 -8.33
CA ASP A 76 25.28 14.97 -7.27
C ASP A 76 25.92 13.59 -7.13
N THR A 77 27.13 13.53 -6.60
CA THR A 77 27.90 12.28 -6.52
C THR A 77 28.26 11.93 -5.09
N PHE A 78 28.34 10.64 -4.80
CA PHE A 78 28.87 10.11 -3.56
C PHE A 78 30.21 9.37 -3.82
N PRO A 79 31.21 9.50 -2.92
CA PRO A 79 32.46 8.80 -3.06
C PRO A 79 32.30 7.30 -2.77
N VAL A 80 33.06 6.46 -3.49
CA VAL A 80 33.08 5.02 -3.27
C VAL A 80 34.19 4.67 -2.28
N SER A 81 33.81 4.23 -1.10
CA SER A 81 34.72 3.74 -0.06
C SER A 81 35.22 2.33 -0.35
N GLU A 82 36.28 1.92 0.35
CA GLU A 82 36.75 0.52 0.33
C GLU A 82 35.68 -0.45 0.86
N ARG A 83 34.88 -0.04 1.87
CA ARG A 83 33.74 -0.82 2.40
C ARG A 83 32.70 -1.09 1.32
N ALA A 84 32.29 -0.07 0.58
CA ALA A 84 31.33 -0.20 -0.52
C ALA A 84 31.86 -1.12 -1.62
N TRP A 85 33.10 -0.89 -2.07
CA TRP A 85 33.72 -1.68 -3.12
C TRP A 85 33.88 -3.16 -2.74
N ARG A 86 34.20 -3.48 -1.48
CA ARG A 86 34.36 -4.86 -0.96
C ARG A 86 33.05 -5.56 -0.67
N THR A 87 31.90 -4.85 -0.62
CA THR A 87 30.60 -5.43 -0.29
C THR A 87 30.28 -6.61 -1.21
N GLN A 88 29.83 -7.72 -0.61
CA GLN A 88 29.58 -8.98 -1.30
C GLN A 88 28.15 -9.12 -1.81
N GLY A 89 27.88 -10.19 -2.55
CA GLY A 89 26.57 -10.52 -3.12
C GLY A 89 26.30 -9.78 -4.44
N SER A 90 25.08 -9.31 -4.64
CA SER A 90 24.70 -8.59 -5.86
C SER A 90 25.37 -7.22 -5.93
N LYS A 91 25.92 -6.87 -7.09
CA LYS A 91 26.70 -5.64 -7.30
C LYS A 91 26.27 -4.90 -8.55
N MET A 92 26.36 -3.57 -8.52
CA MET A 92 26.44 -2.76 -9.74
C MET A 92 27.89 -2.56 -10.22
N PHE A 93 28.87 -3.06 -9.45
CA PHE A 93 30.30 -2.95 -9.70
C PHE A 93 30.85 -1.53 -9.61
N VAL A 94 30.61 -0.86 -8.46
CA VAL A 94 31.22 0.43 -8.14
C VAL A 94 32.74 0.32 -8.12
N VAL A 95 33.43 1.37 -8.56
CA VAL A 95 34.91 1.41 -8.64
C VAL A 95 35.46 2.15 -7.43
N LEU A 96 36.47 1.58 -6.77
CA LEU A 96 37.12 2.16 -5.60
C LEU A 96 37.65 3.58 -5.90
N ASN A 97 37.40 4.53 -4.99
CA ASN A 97 37.77 5.95 -5.09
C ASN A 97 37.06 6.72 -6.21
N ASP A 98 36.10 6.13 -6.91
CA ASP A 98 35.26 6.84 -7.86
C ASP A 98 34.19 7.67 -7.15
N HIS A 99 33.50 8.52 -7.91
CA HIS A 99 32.39 9.36 -7.46
C HIS A 99 31.13 9.01 -8.25
N MET A 100 30.21 8.32 -7.60
CA MET A 100 29.02 7.76 -8.24
C MET A 100 27.86 8.75 -8.28
N PRO A 101 27.32 9.10 -9.47
CA PRO A 101 26.10 9.89 -9.55
C PRO A 101 24.94 9.22 -8.85
N ILE A 102 24.16 9.99 -8.10
CA ILE A 102 23.00 9.48 -7.33
C ILE A 102 22.01 8.75 -8.25
N GLU A 103 21.77 9.28 -9.45
CA GLU A 103 20.87 8.64 -10.42
C GLU A 103 21.34 7.23 -10.81
N MET A 104 22.66 7.03 -10.98
CA MET A 104 23.21 5.71 -11.30
C MET A 104 23.11 4.76 -10.11
N LEU A 105 23.30 5.27 -8.89
CA LEU A 105 23.10 4.48 -7.66
C LEU A 105 21.66 4.01 -7.52
N ILE A 106 20.67 4.85 -7.84
CA ILE A 106 19.25 4.46 -7.85
C ILE A 106 19.01 3.27 -8.79
N ARG A 107 19.50 3.37 -10.05
CA ARG A 107 19.38 2.26 -11.03
C ARG A 107 20.10 1.00 -10.56
N GLY A 108 21.32 1.14 -10.07
CA GLY A 108 22.09 0.00 -9.54
C GLY A 108 21.43 -0.69 -8.36
N ILE A 109 20.75 0.05 -7.47
CA ILE A 109 19.99 -0.52 -6.35
C ILE A 109 18.73 -1.25 -6.84
N ILE A 110 18.01 -0.66 -7.78
CA ILE A 110 16.74 -1.19 -8.27
C ILE A 110 16.96 -2.39 -9.19
N VAL A 111 17.69 -2.18 -10.29
CA VAL A 111 17.85 -3.15 -11.38
C VAL A 111 18.84 -4.25 -11.00
N ASP A 112 20.04 -3.88 -10.58
CA ASP A 112 21.13 -4.80 -10.27
C ASP A 112 21.00 -5.39 -8.86
N SER A 113 20.14 -4.78 -8.05
CA SER A 113 20.09 -5.08 -6.60
C SER A 113 21.43 -4.86 -5.88
N GLY A 114 22.23 -3.89 -6.33
CA GLY A 114 23.59 -3.63 -5.90
C GLY A 114 23.70 -3.36 -4.40
N ASN A 115 24.38 -4.27 -3.67
CA ASN A 115 24.69 -4.09 -2.25
C ASN A 115 25.74 -3.00 -2.09
N ASP A 116 26.72 -2.98 -2.99
CA ASP A 116 27.77 -1.97 -3.08
C ASP A 116 27.17 -0.56 -3.25
N ALA A 117 26.20 -0.40 -4.12
CA ALA A 117 25.47 0.85 -4.30
C ALA A 117 24.70 1.29 -3.03
N CYS A 118 24.11 0.33 -2.29
CA CYS A 118 23.44 0.63 -1.03
C CYS A 118 24.42 1.17 0.04
N VAL A 119 25.64 0.63 0.10
CA VAL A 119 26.66 1.12 1.03
C VAL A 119 27.13 2.53 0.62
N VAL A 120 27.33 2.80 -0.67
CA VAL A 120 27.66 4.16 -1.16
C VAL A 120 26.56 5.15 -0.75
N VAL A 121 25.29 4.80 -0.94
CA VAL A 121 24.15 5.66 -0.53
C VAL A 121 24.13 5.83 0.98
N ALA A 122 24.35 4.76 1.74
CA ALA A 122 24.32 4.82 3.20
C ALA A 122 25.40 5.77 3.75
N GLU A 123 26.62 5.68 3.24
CA GLU A 123 27.71 6.58 3.63
C GLU A 123 27.48 8.02 3.16
N GLY A 124 26.94 8.22 1.94
CA GLY A 124 26.66 9.54 1.39
C GLY A 124 25.52 10.29 2.11
N VAL A 125 24.48 9.56 2.56
CA VAL A 125 23.31 10.15 3.22
C VAL A 125 23.46 10.18 4.74
N GLY A 126 24.01 9.11 5.33
CA GLY A 126 24.12 8.91 6.77
C GLY A 126 25.49 9.29 7.36
N GLY A 127 26.47 9.60 6.51
CA GLY A 127 27.86 9.81 6.89
C GLY A 127 28.62 8.50 7.17
N THR A 128 27.93 7.51 7.75
CA THR A 128 28.39 6.13 7.96
C THR A 128 27.24 5.17 7.70
N VAL A 129 27.55 3.88 7.49
CA VAL A 129 26.53 2.83 7.37
C VAL A 129 25.70 2.73 8.65
N GLU A 130 26.34 2.82 9.81
CA GLU A 130 25.68 2.75 11.11
C GLU A 130 24.73 3.95 11.32
N GLY A 131 25.18 5.16 11.01
CA GLY A 131 24.34 6.37 11.06
C GLY A 131 23.15 6.29 10.09
N PHE A 132 23.34 5.66 8.91
CA PHE A 132 22.24 5.43 7.98
C PHE A 132 21.24 4.40 8.52
N VAL A 133 21.70 3.34 9.16
CA VAL A 133 20.83 2.34 9.84
C VAL A 133 19.98 3.00 10.92
N ASP A 134 20.54 3.92 11.70
CA ASP A 134 19.77 4.69 12.67
C ASP A 134 18.66 5.53 11.98
N LEU A 135 18.97 6.13 10.83
CA LEU A 135 17.97 6.86 10.03
C LEU A 135 16.89 5.90 9.50
N MET A 136 17.24 4.68 9.02
CA MET A 136 16.28 3.68 8.57
C MET A 136 15.30 3.31 9.69
N ASN A 137 15.78 3.01 10.88
CA ASN A 137 14.95 2.65 12.03
C ASN A 137 14.10 3.83 12.54
N ALA A 138 14.65 5.05 12.54
CA ALA A 138 13.87 6.25 12.85
C ALA A 138 12.75 6.48 11.83
N ARG A 139 13.04 6.28 10.54
CA ARG A 139 12.06 6.43 9.47
C ARG A 139 10.98 5.35 9.49
N ALA A 140 11.35 4.11 9.79
CA ALA A 140 10.38 3.03 9.98
C ALA A 140 9.30 3.38 11.01
N LYS A 141 9.70 3.96 12.15
CA LYS A 141 8.75 4.43 13.17
C LYS A 141 7.82 5.54 12.65
N GLN A 142 8.36 6.50 11.87
CA GLN A 142 7.56 7.58 11.28
C GLN A 142 6.54 7.06 10.26
N LEU A 143 6.87 5.99 9.54
CA LEU A 143 6.01 5.34 8.55
C LEU A 143 5.12 4.25 9.15
N HIS A 144 5.14 4.06 10.48
CA HIS A 144 4.40 2.99 11.16
C HIS A 144 4.69 1.59 10.60
N LEU A 145 5.98 1.32 10.32
CA LEU A 145 6.47 -0.01 9.95
C LEU A 145 6.84 -0.77 11.22
N ASP A 146 5.81 -1.13 11.99
CA ASP A 146 5.95 -1.56 13.39
C ASP A 146 6.63 -2.93 13.55
N GLN A 147 6.69 -3.72 12.48
CA GLN A 147 7.33 -5.04 12.43
C GLN A 147 8.66 -5.01 11.69
N SER A 148 9.23 -3.81 11.48
CA SER A 148 10.48 -3.64 10.75
C SER A 148 11.62 -3.25 11.67
N HIS A 149 12.76 -3.91 11.48
CA HIS A 149 14.02 -3.57 12.13
C HIS A 149 15.16 -3.70 11.12
N PHE A 150 15.98 -2.67 11.00
CA PHE A 150 17.08 -2.60 10.05
C PHE A 150 18.43 -2.68 10.79
N VAL A 151 19.37 -3.45 10.24
CA VAL A 151 20.75 -3.59 10.73
C VAL A 151 21.79 -3.31 9.64
N ASN A 152 21.35 -3.24 8.37
CA ASN A 152 22.18 -2.87 7.22
C ASN A 152 21.32 -2.25 6.11
N PRO A 153 21.92 -1.57 5.09
CA PRO A 153 21.18 -0.90 4.03
C PRO A 153 20.75 -1.81 2.87
N ASP A 154 21.20 -3.05 2.83
CA ASP A 154 21.15 -3.90 1.63
C ASP A 154 20.35 -5.21 1.80
N GLY A 155 20.04 -5.60 3.03
CA GLY A 155 19.24 -6.79 3.33
C GLY A 155 20.06 -8.09 3.41
N LEU A 156 21.37 -8.00 3.49
CA LEU A 156 22.20 -9.16 3.79
C LEU A 156 21.86 -9.73 5.19
N PRO A 157 22.01 -11.05 5.39
CA PRO A 157 21.66 -11.68 6.67
C PRO A 157 22.69 -11.43 7.78
N ASP A 158 23.84 -10.86 7.46
CA ASP A 158 24.91 -10.51 8.39
C ASP A 158 25.10 -8.97 8.44
N PRO A 159 25.01 -8.34 9.62
CA PRO A 159 24.67 -8.94 10.92
C PRO A 159 23.23 -9.42 11.00
N PRO A 160 22.90 -10.38 11.88
CA PRO A 160 21.53 -10.87 12.04
C PRO A 160 20.61 -9.80 12.65
N GLY A 161 19.29 -9.92 12.39
CA GLY A 161 18.29 -9.01 12.95
C GLY A 161 17.57 -8.14 11.94
N GLN A 162 17.87 -8.26 10.64
CA GLN A 162 17.14 -7.59 9.56
C GLN A 162 15.76 -8.23 9.41
N LEU A 163 14.71 -7.51 9.76
CA LEU A 163 13.32 -8.00 9.77
C LEU A 163 12.37 -6.98 9.17
N MET A 164 11.34 -7.48 8.46
CA MET A 164 10.16 -6.73 8.02
C MET A 164 8.97 -7.67 7.95
N SER A 165 7.74 -7.14 8.01
CA SER A 165 6.54 -7.91 7.67
C SER A 165 6.11 -7.68 6.22
N ALA A 166 5.26 -8.55 5.66
CA ALA A 166 4.67 -8.33 4.34
C ALA A 166 3.82 -7.05 4.32
N LYS A 167 3.11 -6.76 5.41
CA LYS A 167 2.35 -5.52 5.59
C LYS A 167 3.25 -4.28 5.56
N ASP A 168 4.39 -4.31 6.24
CA ASP A 168 5.30 -3.17 6.27
C ASP A 168 5.97 -2.93 4.90
N LEU A 169 6.34 -4.02 4.20
CA LEU A 169 6.83 -3.93 2.82
C LEU A 169 5.79 -3.30 1.87
N ALA A 170 4.51 -3.71 1.97
CA ALA A 170 3.44 -3.13 1.16
C ALA A 170 3.18 -1.66 1.52
N THR A 171 3.24 -1.31 2.81
CA THR A 171 3.10 0.07 3.28
C THR A 171 4.23 0.95 2.75
N LEU A 172 5.48 0.46 2.81
CA LEU A 172 6.64 1.16 2.26
C LEU A 172 6.56 1.31 0.73
N ALA A 173 6.14 0.24 0.03
CA ALA A 173 5.93 0.30 -1.42
C ALA A 173 4.87 1.33 -1.80
N ARG A 174 3.74 1.35 -1.08
CA ARG A 174 2.69 2.36 -1.27
C ARG A 174 3.22 3.78 -1.08
N HIS A 175 3.99 4.01 -0.02
CA HIS A 175 4.62 5.30 0.25
C HIS A 175 5.54 5.72 -0.91
N LEU A 176 6.37 4.81 -1.42
CA LEU A 176 7.23 5.11 -2.58
C LEU A 176 6.43 5.49 -3.83
N ILE A 177 5.30 4.82 -4.09
CA ILE A 177 4.43 5.10 -5.23
C ILE A 177 3.74 6.46 -5.10
N VAL A 178 3.18 6.76 -3.93
CA VAL A 178 2.32 7.93 -3.70
C VAL A 178 3.15 9.20 -3.46
N ASP A 179 4.20 9.11 -2.65
CA ASP A 179 4.95 10.27 -2.19
C ASP A 179 6.15 10.63 -3.06
N TYR A 180 6.63 9.68 -3.90
CA TYR A 180 7.76 9.90 -4.80
C TYR A 180 7.48 9.50 -6.27
N PRO A 181 6.32 9.91 -6.86
CA PRO A 181 5.94 9.51 -8.22
C PRO A 181 6.97 9.93 -9.27
N GLN A 182 7.72 11.01 -9.02
CA GLN A 182 8.77 11.51 -9.91
C GLN A 182 9.98 10.59 -10.01
N TYR A 183 10.20 9.70 -9.02
CA TYR A 183 11.31 8.72 -9.02
C TYR A 183 10.83 7.29 -9.24
N TYR A 184 9.51 7.07 -9.20
CA TYR A 184 8.94 5.73 -9.27
C TYR A 184 9.22 5.03 -10.62
N HIS A 185 9.36 5.79 -11.70
CA HIS A 185 9.62 5.23 -13.03
C HIS A 185 10.90 4.38 -13.11
N TYR A 186 11.90 4.61 -12.26
CA TYR A 186 13.13 3.80 -12.22
C TYR A 186 12.86 2.32 -11.94
N PHE A 187 11.77 2.00 -11.21
CA PHE A 187 11.43 0.61 -10.89
C PHE A 187 10.99 -0.21 -12.11
N SER A 188 10.52 0.44 -13.15
CA SER A 188 10.08 -0.21 -14.40
C SER A 188 11.17 -0.33 -15.47
N GLU A 189 12.39 0.17 -15.21
CA GLU A 189 13.49 0.02 -16.16
C GLU A 189 13.86 -1.46 -16.32
N PRO A 190 13.87 -1.99 -17.58
CA PRO A 190 14.05 -3.43 -17.82
C PRO A 190 15.49 -3.90 -17.61
N ASP A 191 16.45 -3.03 -17.83
CA ASP A 191 17.88 -3.29 -17.68
C ASP A 191 18.64 -2.01 -17.33
N PHE A 192 19.87 -2.19 -16.85
CA PHE A 192 20.80 -1.11 -16.58
C PHE A 192 22.20 -1.51 -16.99
N THR A 193 22.92 -0.60 -17.66
CA THR A 193 24.30 -0.79 -18.09
C THR A 193 25.22 0.15 -17.34
N TRP A 194 26.18 -0.40 -16.62
CA TRP A 194 27.22 0.35 -15.93
C TRP A 194 28.60 -0.22 -16.28
N HIS A 195 29.56 0.64 -16.66
CA HIS A 195 30.92 0.24 -17.10
C HIS A 195 30.93 -0.89 -18.16
N GLY A 196 29.97 -0.88 -19.08
CA GLY A 196 29.88 -1.91 -20.13
C GLY A 196 29.27 -3.24 -19.67
N ILE A 197 28.85 -3.35 -18.39
CA ILE A 197 28.16 -4.51 -17.84
C ILE A 197 26.66 -4.22 -17.82
N THR A 198 25.89 -4.98 -18.61
CA THR A 198 24.42 -4.89 -18.62
C THR A 198 23.83 -5.95 -17.71
N GLN A 199 22.94 -5.54 -16.80
CA GLN A 199 22.17 -6.43 -15.95
C GLN A 199 20.67 -6.19 -16.18
N HIS A 200 19.89 -7.26 -16.09
CA HIS A 200 18.44 -7.20 -16.25
C HIS A 200 17.73 -7.02 -14.91
N ASN A 201 16.62 -6.29 -14.94
CA ASN A 201 15.76 -6.15 -13.76
C ASN A 201 15.27 -7.53 -13.30
N ARG A 202 15.43 -7.79 -12.00
CA ARG A 202 15.07 -9.07 -11.40
C ARG A 202 13.57 -9.23 -11.12
N ASP A 203 12.79 -8.16 -11.26
CA ASP A 203 11.33 -8.21 -11.24
C ASP A 203 10.80 -8.65 -12.60
N THR A 204 10.67 -9.96 -12.77
CA THR A 204 10.19 -10.55 -14.02
C THR A 204 8.68 -10.36 -14.25
N VAL A 205 7.93 -9.82 -13.27
CA VAL A 205 6.50 -9.49 -13.42
C VAL A 205 6.32 -8.36 -14.44
N LEU A 206 7.32 -7.47 -14.57
CA LEU A 206 7.34 -6.39 -15.57
C LEU A 206 7.02 -6.88 -17.00
N ASN A 207 7.41 -8.10 -17.34
CA ASN A 207 7.21 -8.70 -18.66
C ASN A 207 6.08 -9.74 -18.68
N LYS A 208 5.37 -9.98 -17.56
CA LYS A 208 4.39 -11.06 -17.41
C LYS A 208 2.97 -10.57 -17.13
N LEU A 209 2.83 -9.37 -16.59
CA LEU A 209 1.54 -8.80 -16.24
C LEU A 209 1.41 -7.38 -16.79
N THR A 210 0.36 -7.14 -17.56
CA THR A 210 0.06 -5.81 -18.09
C THR A 210 -0.13 -4.80 -16.95
N GLY A 211 0.56 -3.66 -17.04
CA GLY A 211 0.51 -2.60 -16.05
C GLY A 211 1.47 -2.78 -14.87
N ALA A 212 2.26 -3.87 -14.82
CA ALA A 212 3.32 -4.03 -13.83
C ALA A 212 4.43 -2.99 -14.04
N ASP A 213 4.89 -2.35 -12.96
CA ASP A 213 5.83 -1.23 -13.02
C ASP A 213 6.83 -1.15 -11.85
N GLY A 214 7.00 -2.23 -11.11
CA GLY A 214 7.99 -2.36 -10.02
C GLY A 214 7.55 -3.40 -9.01
N LEU A 215 8.27 -3.57 -7.89
CA LEU A 215 9.35 -2.73 -7.36
C LEU A 215 10.65 -3.52 -7.12
N LYS A 216 10.63 -4.49 -6.19
CA LYS A 216 11.86 -5.09 -5.69
C LYS A 216 11.72 -6.56 -5.34
N THR A 217 12.74 -7.33 -5.67
CA THR A 217 12.88 -8.75 -5.36
C THR A 217 13.91 -8.97 -4.27
N GLY A 218 13.80 -10.09 -3.55
CA GLY A 218 14.76 -10.53 -2.55
C GLY A 218 15.00 -12.04 -2.60
N HIS A 219 16.19 -12.47 -2.19
CA HIS A 219 16.52 -13.87 -1.96
C HIS A 219 17.69 -13.97 -1.00
N THR A 220 17.55 -14.82 -0.01
CA THR A 220 18.60 -15.43 0.81
C THR A 220 18.12 -16.83 1.22
N ASP A 221 19.02 -17.70 1.64
CA ASP A 221 18.64 -19.05 2.10
C ASP A 221 17.62 -18.99 3.26
N ALA A 222 17.79 -18.04 4.18
CA ALA A 222 16.88 -17.84 5.30
C ALA A 222 15.50 -17.32 4.86
N ALA A 223 15.48 -16.32 3.97
CA ALA A 223 14.25 -15.66 3.52
C ALA A 223 13.45 -16.48 2.49
N GLY A 224 14.10 -17.38 1.74
CA GLY A 224 13.53 -17.89 0.49
C GLY A 224 13.46 -16.79 -0.58
N TYR A 225 12.71 -17.04 -1.66
CA TYR A 225 12.49 -16.04 -2.71
C TYR A 225 11.31 -15.15 -2.35
N GLY A 226 11.53 -13.84 -2.43
CA GLY A 226 10.52 -12.81 -2.14
C GLY A 226 10.39 -11.78 -3.26
N ILE A 227 9.25 -11.14 -3.31
CA ILE A 227 8.95 -10.05 -4.24
C ILE A 227 7.95 -9.06 -3.60
N THR A 228 8.23 -7.78 -3.76
CA THR A 228 7.28 -6.69 -3.63
C THR A 228 7.05 -6.12 -5.01
N THR A 229 5.85 -6.26 -5.56
CA THR A 229 5.54 -5.80 -6.93
C THR A 229 4.22 -5.04 -6.97
N SER A 230 4.04 -4.20 -7.98
CA SER A 230 2.82 -3.42 -8.21
C SER A 230 2.45 -3.45 -9.67
N ALA A 231 1.14 -3.41 -9.94
CA ALA A 231 0.61 -3.18 -11.26
C ALA A 231 -0.56 -2.20 -11.20
N LYS A 232 -0.76 -1.45 -12.30
CA LYS A 232 -1.90 -0.56 -12.49
C LYS A 232 -2.69 -0.97 -13.72
N GLN A 233 -3.99 -1.24 -13.56
CA GLN A 233 -4.91 -1.53 -14.64
C GLN A 233 -6.08 -0.53 -14.60
N GLY A 234 -6.18 0.33 -15.60
CA GLY A 234 -7.09 1.48 -15.57
C GLY A 234 -6.74 2.42 -14.42
N ASP A 235 -7.71 2.72 -13.58
CA ASP A 235 -7.54 3.58 -12.40
C ASP A 235 -7.24 2.78 -11.11
N HIS A 236 -7.18 1.45 -11.19
CA HIS A 236 -6.95 0.58 -10.04
C HIS A 236 -5.50 0.10 -10.00
N ARG A 237 -4.82 0.37 -8.88
CA ARG A 237 -3.45 -0.07 -8.60
C ARG A 237 -3.42 -1.02 -7.42
N LEU A 238 -2.80 -2.18 -7.61
CA LEU A 238 -2.56 -3.15 -6.56
C LEU A 238 -1.06 -3.29 -6.26
N ILE A 239 -0.76 -3.56 -5.01
CA ILE A 239 0.58 -3.93 -4.51
C ILE A 239 0.49 -5.35 -3.99
N LEU A 240 1.43 -6.19 -4.39
CA LEU A 240 1.58 -7.57 -3.90
C LEU A 240 2.93 -7.74 -3.22
N VAL A 241 2.92 -8.35 -2.06
CA VAL A 241 4.11 -8.89 -1.40
C VAL A 241 3.96 -10.40 -1.29
N LEU A 242 4.96 -11.14 -1.74
CA LEU A 242 5.14 -12.56 -1.45
C LEU A 242 6.54 -12.78 -0.89
N ASN A 243 6.68 -13.60 0.16
CA ASN A 243 7.98 -14.01 0.69
C ASN A 243 7.95 -15.47 1.17
N GLY A 244 9.13 -16.08 1.27
CA GLY A 244 9.24 -17.48 1.67
C GLY A 244 8.90 -18.48 0.57
N LEU A 245 8.92 -18.09 -0.72
CA LEU A 245 8.80 -19.02 -1.82
C LEU A 245 10.04 -19.93 -1.87
N ARG A 246 9.83 -21.25 -1.93
CA ARG A 246 10.90 -22.24 -1.99
C ARG A 246 10.67 -23.23 -3.12
N TYR A 247 11.77 -23.60 -3.79
CA TYR A 247 11.75 -24.49 -4.96
C TYR A 247 12.72 -25.65 -4.75
N PRO A 248 12.37 -26.65 -3.91
CA PRO A 248 13.26 -27.76 -3.55
C PRO A 248 13.57 -28.70 -4.74
N ASP A 249 12.77 -28.62 -5.79
CA ASP A 249 12.91 -29.40 -7.02
C ASP A 249 13.96 -28.84 -7.99
N LEU A 250 14.52 -27.66 -7.72
CA LEU A 250 15.51 -27.08 -8.61
C LEU A 250 16.87 -27.76 -8.47
N ASP A 251 17.49 -27.99 -9.61
CA ASP A 251 18.85 -28.55 -9.70
C ASP A 251 19.86 -27.59 -9.03
N LYS A 252 20.59 -28.09 -8.07
CA LYS A 252 21.60 -27.36 -7.30
C LYS A 252 23.00 -27.40 -7.92
N SER A 253 23.17 -28.01 -9.11
CA SER A 253 24.47 -28.14 -9.78
C SER A 253 25.04 -26.80 -10.26
N SER A 254 24.20 -25.76 -10.43
CA SER A 254 24.59 -24.40 -10.79
C SER A 254 23.74 -23.37 -10.05
N SER A 255 24.34 -22.63 -9.12
CA SER A 255 23.65 -21.59 -8.34
C SER A 255 23.06 -20.50 -9.24
N ALA A 256 23.77 -20.05 -10.26
CA ALA A 256 23.30 -19.02 -11.18
C ALA A 256 22.06 -19.48 -11.99
N ARG A 257 22.04 -20.74 -12.45
CA ARG A 257 20.88 -21.32 -13.16
C ARG A 257 19.70 -21.52 -12.22
N GLN A 258 19.96 -21.96 -10.98
CA GLN A 258 18.94 -22.10 -9.94
C GLN A 258 18.28 -20.77 -9.66
N ASP A 259 19.07 -19.72 -9.41
CA ASP A 259 18.56 -18.37 -9.11
C ASP A 259 17.76 -17.79 -10.28
N TRP A 260 18.20 -18.03 -11.52
CA TRP A 260 17.47 -17.59 -12.69
C TRP A 260 16.11 -18.28 -12.82
N VAL A 261 16.07 -19.62 -12.72
CA VAL A 261 14.79 -20.39 -12.80
C VAL A 261 13.86 -20.04 -11.66
N ALA A 262 14.37 -19.95 -10.42
CA ALA A 262 13.60 -19.55 -9.26
C ALA A 262 13.05 -18.13 -9.40
N GLY A 263 13.85 -17.21 -9.94
CA GLY A 263 13.43 -15.85 -10.26
C GLY A 263 12.27 -15.81 -11.25
N GLN A 264 12.31 -16.65 -12.32
CA GLN A 264 11.20 -16.77 -13.27
C GLN A 264 9.95 -17.32 -12.60
N ARG A 265 10.03 -18.41 -11.82
CA ARG A 265 8.92 -19.02 -11.09
C ARG A 265 8.30 -18.06 -10.06
N ARG A 266 9.13 -17.29 -9.34
CA ARG A 266 8.66 -16.23 -8.43
C ARG A 266 7.81 -15.20 -9.18
N GLY A 267 8.30 -14.74 -10.35
CA GLY A 267 7.55 -13.80 -11.18
C GLY A 267 6.27 -14.39 -11.76
N ASP A 268 6.27 -15.68 -12.16
CA ASP A 268 5.06 -16.38 -12.62
C ASP A 268 4.01 -16.44 -11.52
N GLU A 269 4.42 -16.82 -10.31
CA GLU A 269 3.52 -16.87 -9.15
C GLU A 269 2.98 -15.48 -8.79
N ALA A 270 3.83 -14.45 -8.75
CA ALA A 270 3.40 -13.09 -8.45
C ALA A 270 2.44 -12.54 -9.53
N ALA A 271 2.72 -12.76 -10.82
CA ALA A 271 1.84 -12.35 -11.91
C ALA A 271 0.49 -13.08 -11.85
N ARG A 272 0.48 -14.36 -11.51
CA ARG A 272 -0.75 -15.18 -11.33
C ARG A 272 -1.59 -14.63 -10.18
N VAL A 273 -0.98 -14.43 -9.00
CA VAL A 273 -1.67 -13.95 -7.80
C VAL A 273 -2.23 -12.54 -8.02
N LEU A 274 -1.43 -11.64 -8.59
CA LEU A 274 -1.86 -10.26 -8.83
C LEU A 274 -2.92 -10.19 -9.94
N GLY A 275 -2.81 -11.04 -10.97
CA GLY A 275 -3.82 -11.18 -12.02
C GLY A 275 -5.17 -11.65 -11.46
N LEU A 276 -5.17 -12.65 -10.57
CA LEU A 276 -6.37 -13.08 -9.86
C LEU A 276 -6.97 -11.94 -9.03
N ALA A 277 -6.13 -11.18 -8.34
CA ALA A 277 -6.59 -10.07 -7.52
C ALA A 277 -7.33 -9.00 -8.35
N PHE A 278 -6.86 -8.67 -9.56
CA PHE A 278 -7.58 -7.76 -10.45
C PHE A 278 -8.92 -8.31 -10.96
N HIS A 279 -9.11 -9.63 -10.96
CA HIS A 279 -10.41 -10.24 -11.27
C HIS A 279 -11.35 -10.24 -10.06
N GLU A 280 -10.81 -10.46 -8.87
CA GLU A 280 -11.60 -10.60 -7.64
C GLU A 280 -11.96 -9.26 -6.99
N PHE A 281 -11.08 -8.27 -7.10
CA PHE A 281 -11.27 -6.97 -6.44
C PHE A 281 -11.46 -5.85 -7.45
N ARG A 282 -12.37 -4.92 -7.13
CA ARG A 282 -12.59 -3.69 -7.90
C ARG A 282 -12.62 -2.48 -6.99
N HIS A 283 -11.99 -1.43 -7.45
CA HIS A 283 -12.11 -0.12 -6.84
C HIS A 283 -13.44 0.53 -7.26
N TYR A 284 -14.14 1.10 -6.29
CA TYR A 284 -15.40 1.82 -6.49
C TYR A 284 -15.24 3.23 -5.89
N GLU A 285 -15.28 4.22 -6.74
CA GLU A 285 -15.45 5.59 -6.31
C GLU A 285 -16.89 5.77 -5.80
N LEU A 286 -17.06 6.25 -4.58
CA LEU A 286 -18.37 6.40 -3.96
C LEU A 286 -18.87 7.83 -4.05
N PHE A 287 -18.08 8.78 -3.54
CA PHE A 287 -18.46 10.20 -3.44
C PHE A 287 -17.24 11.10 -3.67
N LYS A 288 -17.51 12.29 -4.25
CA LYS A 288 -16.54 13.38 -4.41
C LYS A 288 -16.96 14.58 -3.57
N PRO A 289 -16.04 15.50 -3.24
CA PRO A 289 -16.38 16.78 -2.66
C PRO A 289 -17.44 17.51 -3.49
N GLY A 290 -18.54 17.92 -2.81
CA GLY A 290 -19.70 18.54 -3.47
C GLY A 290 -20.88 17.60 -3.76
N ASP A 291 -20.66 16.29 -3.78
CA ASP A 291 -21.77 15.33 -3.86
C ASP A 291 -22.62 15.41 -2.59
N VAL A 292 -23.94 15.55 -2.74
CA VAL A 292 -24.86 15.54 -1.60
C VAL A 292 -25.13 14.09 -1.17
N VAL A 293 -24.59 13.72 -0.01
CA VAL A 293 -24.69 12.37 0.55
C VAL A 293 -25.92 12.22 1.42
N GLY A 294 -26.37 13.29 2.05
CA GLY A 294 -27.53 13.32 2.93
C GLY A 294 -27.85 14.73 3.38
N GLN A 295 -28.79 14.87 4.30
CA GLN A 295 -29.17 16.15 4.90
C GLN A 295 -29.21 16.01 6.42
N ALA A 296 -28.74 17.04 7.13
CA ALA A 296 -28.87 17.16 8.57
C ALA A 296 -29.92 18.24 8.91
N GLU A 297 -30.82 17.91 9.83
CA GLU A 297 -31.79 18.88 10.37
C GLU A 297 -31.06 19.96 11.18
N VAL A 298 -31.45 21.23 10.99
CA VAL A 298 -30.88 22.38 11.69
C VAL A 298 -31.96 23.02 12.57
N TRP A 299 -31.65 23.10 13.87
CA TRP A 299 -32.52 23.79 14.82
C TRP A 299 -32.12 25.25 15.02
N GLY A 300 -33.10 26.17 14.92
CA GLY A 300 -32.86 27.59 15.08
C GLY A 300 -32.12 28.26 13.93
N GLY A 301 -32.04 27.61 12.78
CA GLY A 301 -31.39 28.13 11.59
C GLY A 301 -32.33 28.91 10.67
N SER A 302 -31.73 29.72 9.75
CA SER A 302 -32.42 30.36 8.62
C SER A 302 -32.96 29.32 7.63
N GLU A 303 -32.40 28.11 7.66
CA GLU A 303 -32.85 26.93 6.92
C GLU A 303 -33.09 25.77 7.91
N ASN A 304 -34.05 24.90 7.60
CA ASN A 304 -34.44 23.78 8.45
C ASN A 304 -33.50 22.56 8.32
N SER A 305 -32.67 22.55 7.28
CA SER A 305 -31.70 21.49 7.03
C SER A 305 -30.49 22.02 6.27
N VAL A 306 -29.37 21.31 6.35
CA VAL A 306 -28.15 21.55 5.58
C VAL A 306 -27.72 20.28 4.86
N PRO A 307 -27.45 20.34 3.54
CA PRO A 307 -26.90 19.20 2.82
C PRO A 307 -25.49 18.86 3.33
N LEU A 308 -25.20 17.57 3.35
CA LEU A 308 -23.91 17.02 3.78
C LEU A 308 -23.13 16.48 2.60
N THR A 309 -21.81 16.70 2.61
CA THR A 309 -20.89 16.20 1.60
C THR A 309 -19.65 15.59 2.26
N VAL A 310 -18.87 14.83 1.51
CA VAL A 310 -17.53 14.36 1.92
C VAL A 310 -16.52 15.49 1.74
N LYS A 311 -15.47 15.52 2.57
CA LYS A 311 -14.39 16.50 2.47
C LYS A 311 -13.42 16.16 1.34
N ASP A 312 -13.11 14.87 1.20
CA ASP A 312 -12.18 14.32 0.22
C ASP A 312 -12.90 13.25 -0.61
N ALA A 313 -12.41 13.01 -1.84
CA ALA A 313 -12.92 11.90 -2.65
C ALA A 313 -12.81 10.58 -1.89
N THR A 314 -13.88 9.82 -1.89
CA THR A 314 -14.01 8.60 -1.09
C THR A 314 -14.29 7.43 -2.01
N GLY A 315 -13.44 6.43 -1.91
CA GLY A 315 -13.57 5.16 -2.61
C GLY A 315 -13.20 3.99 -1.69
N LEU A 316 -13.54 2.80 -2.12
CA LEU A 316 -13.13 1.55 -1.46
C LEU A 316 -12.99 0.44 -2.49
N THR A 317 -12.20 -0.56 -2.14
CA THR A 317 -12.03 -1.75 -2.97
C THR A 317 -12.73 -2.92 -2.33
N LEU A 318 -13.61 -3.57 -3.08
CA LEU A 318 -14.41 -4.72 -2.66
C LEU A 318 -14.18 -5.91 -3.57
N GLN A 319 -14.44 -7.11 -3.07
CA GLN A 319 -14.73 -8.24 -3.93
C GLN A 319 -15.92 -7.93 -4.82
N VAL A 320 -15.86 -8.37 -6.08
CA VAL A 320 -16.88 -8.07 -7.09
C VAL A 320 -18.28 -8.44 -6.60
N ASP A 321 -18.42 -9.61 -5.95
CA ASP A 321 -19.71 -10.12 -5.46
C ASP A 321 -20.21 -9.38 -4.19
N SER A 322 -19.34 -8.73 -3.44
CA SER A 322 -19.69 -8.01 -2.21
C SER A 322 -20.40 -6.69 -2.46
N ARG A 323 -20.23 -6.11 -3.66
CA ARG A 323 -20.82 -4.81 -4.04
C ARG A 323 -22.35 -4.78 -3.88
N ALA A 324 -23.04 -5.83 -4.29
CA ALA A 324 -24.52 -5.90 -4.25
C ALA A 324 -25.08 -5.81 -2.82
N ASN A 325 -24.28 -6.17 -1.83
CA ASN A 325 -24.67 -6.17 -0.42
C ASN A 325 -24.04 -5.02 0.38
N MET A 326 -23.43 -4.04 -0.28
CA MET A 326 -22.88 -2.84 0.34
C MET A 326 -24.01 -2.00 0.94
N LYS A 327 -23.81 -1.52 2.18
CA LYS A 327 -24.71 -0.61 2.88
C LYS A 327 -23.99 0.69 3.17
N VAL A 328 -24.69 1.80 2.98
CA VAL A 328 -24.21 3.15 3.25
C VAL A 328 -25.22 3.84 4.17
N VAL A 329 -24.77 4.27 5.35
CA VAL A 329 -25.61 4.88 6.38
C VAL A 329 -25.02 6.21 6.82
N VAL A 330 -25.86 7.27 6.84
CA VAL A 330 -25.48 8.59 7.38
C VAL A 330 -25.86 8.63 8.86
N ASN A 331 -24.87 8.86 9.72
CA ASN A 331 -25.05 9.02 11.16
C ASN A 331 -24.66 10.45 11.56
N TYR A 332 -25.55 11.14 12.28
CA TYR A 332 -25.27 12.45 12.88
C TYR A 332 -26.10 12.67 14.14
N ASP A 333 -25.61 13.52 15.02
CA ASP A 333 -26.35 13.95 16.21
C ASP A 333 -27.23 15.15 15.85
N GLY A 334 -28.53 14.92 15.76
CA GLY A 334 -29.48 15.93 15.31
C GLY A 334 -30.62 16.20 16.30
N PRO A 335 -31.29 17.37 16.13
CA PRO A 335 -31.00 18.42 15.16
C PRO A 335 -29.75 19.23 15.51
N VAL A 336 -28.98 19.62 14.48
CA VAL A 336 -27.78 20.46 14.63
C VAL A 336 -28.18 21.88 14.98
N LYS A 337 -27.57 22.45 16.02
CA LYS A 337 -27.90 23.83 16.44
C LYS A 337 -27.22 24.87 15.51
N ALA A 338 -28.00 25.84 15.02
CA ALA A 338 -27.48 27.00 14.31
C ALA A 338 -26.63 27.88 15.25
N PRO A 339 -25.62 28.65 14.72
CA PRO A 339 -25.24 28.71 13.30
C PRO A 339 -24.39 27.50 12.89
N VAL A 340 -24.52 27.07 11.64
CA VAL A 340 -23.66 26.05 11.01
C VAL A 340 -22.69 26.76 10.07
N VAL A 341 -21.42 26.37 10.11
CA VAL A 341 -20.39 26.93 9.23
C VAL A 341 -20.14 25.98 8.07
N GLN A 342 -19.90 26.51 6.86
CA GLN A 342 -19.50 25.71 5.72
C GLN A 342 -18.23 24.89 6.05
N GLY A 343 -18.24 23.58 5.72
CA GLY A 343 -17.14 22.67 6.04
C GLY A 343 -17.14 22.16 7.50
N GLN A 344 -18.10 22.59 8.33
CA GLN A 344 -18.25 22.07 9.70
C GLN A 344 -18.55 20.57 9.65
N ARG A 345 -17.80 19.77 10.41
CA ARG A 345 -18.12 18.35 10.58
C ARG A 345 -19.45 18.20 11.31
N ILE A 346 -20.39 17.50 10.68
CA ILE A 346 -21.73 17.30 11.19
C ILE A 346 -21.99 15.83 11.57
N GLY A 347 -21.47 14.93 10.77
CA GLY A 347 -21.74 13.51 10.96
C GLY A 347 -20.68 12.60 10.35
N THR A 348 -21.06 11.37 10.15
CA THR A 348 -20.22 10.31 9.60
C THR A 348 -21.03 9.47 8.63
N LEU A 349 -20.47 9.19 7.46
CA LEU A 349 -20.95 8.19 6.55
C LEU A 349 -20.33 6.84 6.93
N HIS A 350 -21.14 5.89 7.32
CA HIS A 350 -20.72 4.53 7.62
C HIS A 350 -20.98 3.62 6.43
N VAL A 351 -19.92 3.01 5.89
CA VAL A 351 -19.98 2.09 4.74
C VAL A 351 -19.59 0.71 5.19
N THR A 352 -20.43 -0.29 4.90
CA THR A 352 -20.19 -1.71 5.20
C THR A 352 -20.48 -2.57 3.98
N ALA A 353 -19.75 -3.68 3.85
CA ALA A 353 -20.03 -4.73 2.86
C ALA A 353 -19.57 -6.09 3.43
N PRO A 354 -20.04 -7.23 2.87
CA PRO A 354 -19.43 -8.52 3.18
C PRO A 354 -17.92 -8.49 2.90
N ASP A 355 -17.14 -9.14 3.74
CA ASP A 355 -15.66 -9.23 3.65
C ASP A 355 -14.93 -7.89 3.68
N PHE A 356 -15.61 -6.84 4.14
CA PHE A 356 -15.05 -5.51 4.33
C PHE A 356 -15.23 -5.06 5.78
N PRO A 357 -14.15 -4.65 6.48
CA PRO A 357 -14.22 -4.31 7.92
C PRO A 357 -15.10 -3.08 8.22
N GLY A 358 -15.57 -2.39 7.18
CA GLY A 358 -16.28 -1.13 7.30
C GLY A 358 -15.36 0.08 7.28
N MET A 359 -15.88 1.24 6.90
CA MET A 359 -15.19 2.52 6.97
C MET A 359 -16.12 3.64 7.39
N ASP A 360 -15.56 4.61 8.10
CA ASP A 360 -16.23 5.83 8.53
C ASP A 360 -15.64 7.04 7.81
N VAL A 361 -16.49 7.78 7.07
CA VAL A 361 -16.10 8.97 6.34
C VAL A 361 -16.73 10.20 6.99
N PRO A 362 -15.94 11.20 7.41
CA PRO A 362 -16.47 12.44 7.95
C PRO A 362 -17.36 13.18 6.95
N LEU A 363 -18.56 13.57 7.37
CA LEU A 363 -19.48 14.40 6.61
C LEU A 363 -19.43 15.83 7.12
N VAL A 364 -19.42 16.78 6.15
CA VAL A 364 -19.34 18.21 6.43
C VAL A 364 -20.50 18.96 5.77
N ALA A 365 -20.87 20.12 6.34
CA ALA A 365 -21.88 20.99 5.79
C ALA A 365 -21.42 21.60 4.44
N THR A 366 -22.28 21.59 3.43
CA THR A 366 -21.98 22.14 2.10
C THR A 366 -21.93 23.66 2.09
N HIS A 367 -22.71 24.33 2.96
CA HIS A 367 -22.76 25.77 3.10
C HIS A 367 -23.08 26.19 4.53
N ALA A 368 -22.96 27.47 4.83
CA ALA A 368 -23.29 28.02 6.14
C ALA A 368 -24.79 28.26 6.31
N VAL A 369 -25.34 27.94 7.49
CA VAL A 369 -26.72 28.25 7.89
C VAL A 369 -26.67 29.20 9.09
N SER A 370 -27.17 30.44 8.90
CA SER A 370 -27.21 31.45 9.96
C SER A 370 -28.27 31.12 11.02
N GLU A 371 -28.18 31.72 12.19
CA GLU A 371 -29.31 31.71 13.15
C GLU A 371 -30.53 32.43 12.56
N THR A 372 -31.73 31.91 12.83
CA THR A 372 -32.97 32.57 12.49
C THR A 372 -33.10 33.88 13.25
N GLY A 373 -33.70 34.92 12.63
CA GLY A 373 -33.92 36.21 13.26
C GLY A 373 -34.89 36.18 14.46
N PHE A 374 -35.07 37.32 15.12
CA PHE A 374 -35.86 37.44 16.35
C PHE A 374 -37.27 36.83 16.24
N PHE A 375 -38.01 37.08 15.16
CA PHE A 375 -39.34 36.54 14.92
C PHE A 375 -39.34 35.00 14.74
N GLY A 376 -38.33 34.46 14.07
CA GLY A 376 -38.20 33.02 13.91
C GLY A 376 -37.92 32.32 15.24
N ARG A 377 -37.09 32.90 16.11
CA ARG A 377 -36.83 32.36 17.46
C ARG A 377 -38.09 32.35 18.32
N MET A 378 -38.92 33.38 18.21
CA MET A 378 -40.21 33.44 18.92
C MET A 378 -41.15 32.34 18.48
N MET A 379 -41.28 32.09 17.15
CA MET A 379 -42.09 31.02 16.56
C MET A 379 -41.57 29.62 17.00
N LEU A 380 -40.26 29.38 17.02
CA LEU A 380 -39.67 28.13 17.50
C LEU A 380 -39.98 27.89 18.99
N GLY A 381 -39.93 28.93 19.82
CA GLY A 381 -40.30 28.85 21.22
C GLY A 381 -41.79 28.46 21.42
N VAL A 382 -42.67 29.01 20.63
CA VAL A 382 -44.13 28.65 20.66
C VAL A 382 -44.33 27.19 20.19
N GLN A 383 -43.63 26.78 19.13
CA GLN A 383 -43.70 25.43 18.57
C GLN A 383 -43.14 24.35 19.57
N ALA A 384 -42.04 24.67 20.29
CA ALA A 384 -41.51 23.83 21.32
C ALA A 384 -42.47 23.67 22.50
N LEU A 385 -43.15 24.72 22.91
CA LEU A 385 -44.18 24.69 23.95
C LEU A 385 -45.38 23.83 23.56
N LEU A 386 -45.81 23.88 22.31
CA LEU A 386 -46.94 23.12 21.78
C LEU A 386 -46.60 21.65 21.52
N SER A 387 -45.36 21.33 21.19
CA SER A 387 -44.92 19.96 20.90
C SER A 387 -44.51 19.15 22.10
N GLY A 388 -44.46 19.69 23.31
CA GLY A 388 -44.14 19.00 24.56
C GLY A 388 -42.73 18.40 24.62
N LYS A 389 -41.86 18.76 23.69
CA LYS A 389 -40.45 18.36 23.71
C LYS A 389 -39.64 19.37 24.55
N LYS A 390 -39.21 18.93 25.73
CA LYS A 390 -38.16 19.61 26.53
C LYS A 390 -36.78 19.36 25.97
#